data_b73c833c01e084f0e337566a5c1c9fec
#
_entry.id   b73c833c01e084f0e337566a5c1c9fec
#
_cell.length_a   1.000
_cell.length_b   1.000
_cell.length_c   1.000
_cell.angle_alpha   90.00
_cell.angle_beta   90.00
_cell.angle_gamma   90.00
#
_symmetry.space_group_name_H-M   'P 1'
#
loop_
_entity.id
_entity.type
_entity.pdbx_description
1 polymer ?
#
loop_
_entity_poly.entity_id
_entity_poly.type
_entity_poly.pdbx_seq_one_letter_code
_entity_poly.pdbx_strand_id
1 'polypeptide(L)'
;MKFHLMQTGVVGRRHEIEQGMAGQRPELYQRFLEEVRGYVKHADELGFYGYCQPEHHLQIEGFEANNHPGMFSLFVGQHSKRMKAGIMGYTMTTHNPVRVAEEIATLDHMLQGRLYCGFTRGYHARWVDAYGIKEGVGATTPDNVKARDQQDARNRSLFEEGVRVIKKAWTNDVFDHKGDNWQFPPEGGSGGHPAYAKYGKGQDAEGIVRQIGIAPRCYQDPHPPIYGGFAASGRTIDFWAEEGGKLIVLSDNLDFCDSLNQRYIGHAAKHGREVTSTDASAWGGFLMLTSDKERAKKLMEEHMWFWDEWFIPLGQRPPNVLIGSADEIADQIGKAHDKLGFDELFLMFGQGHLEPDENHAELEEFIAKVAPRFSTKAADGTYV
;
A
#
# COMPACT_ATOMS: atom_id res chain seq x y z
N MET A 1 4.65 9.03 -17.18
CA MET A 1 3.81 8.08 -16.38
C MET A 1 4.73 7.17 -15.58
N LYS A 2 4.51 7.07 -14.28
CA LYS A 2 5.28 6.23 -13.37
C LYS A 2 4.68 4.83 -13.30
N PHE A 3 5.51 3.81 -13.37
CA PHE A 3 5.08 2.40 -13.31
C PHE A 3 5.50 1.80 -11.97
N HIS A 4 4.51 1.43 -11.18
CA HIS A 4 4.69 0.78 -9.88
C HIS A 4 4.36 -0.71 -10.01
N LEU A 5 5.14 -1.53 -9.35
CA LEU A 5 4.88 -2.95 -9.17
C LEU A 5 4.26 -3.19 -7.81
N MET A 6 3.28 -4.06 -7.74
CA MET A 6 2.66 -4.47 -6.49
C MET A 6 2.55 -5.99 -6.44
N GLN A 7 2.90 -6.57 -5.29
CA GLN A 7 2.75 -8.00 -5.04
C GLN A 7 2.15 -8.24 -3.66
N THR A 8 1.31 -9.26 -3.55
CA THR A 8 0.70 -9.67 -2.28
C THR A 8 1.55 -10.66 -1.49
N GLY A 9 2.64 -11.17 -2.07
CA GLY A 9 3.57 -12.07 -1.39
C GLY A 9 3.04 -13.50 -1.20
N VAL A 10 3.01 -14.28 -2.26
CA VAL A 10 2.61 -15.69 -2.20
C VAL A 10 3.83 -16.57 -1.94
N VAL A 11 3.77 -17.39 -0.89
CA VAL A 11 4.82 -18.36 -0.53
C VAL A 11 4.43 -19.73 -1.04
N GLY A 12 5.14 -20.19 -2.06
CA GLY A 12 4.89 -21.47 -2.74
C GLY A 12 4.12 -21.33 -4.05
N ARG A 13 4.26 -22.35 -4.90
CA ARG A 13 3.44 -22.54 -6.11
C ARG A 13 2.12 -23.21 -5.73
N ARG A 14 1.15 -23.21 -6.62
CA ARG A 14 -0.16 -23.82 -6.39
C ARG A 14 -0.06 -25.22 -5.81
N HIS A 15 0.71 -26.12 -6.42
CA HIS A 15 0.83 -27.51 -5.96
C HIS A 15 1.49 -27.64 -4.56
N GLU A 16 2.31 -26.66 -4.14
CA GLU A 16 2.92 -26.61 -2.81
C GLU A 16 1.95 -26.08 -1.75
N ILE A 17 1.13 -25.10 -2.14
CA ILE A 17 0.05 -24.56 -1.29
C ILE A 17 -1.01 -25.64 -1.06
N GLU A 18 -1.38 -26.39 -2.10
CA GLU A 18 -2.33 -27.51 -2.02
C GLU A 18 -1.83 -28.65 -1.10
N GLN A 19 -0.53 -28.75 -0.84
CA GLN A 19 0.03 -29.66 0.18
C GLN A 19 -0.17 -29.15 1.62
N GLY A 20 -0.56 -27.91 1.79
CA GLY A 20 -0.80 -27.24 3.08
C GLY A 20 0.43 -26.63 3.71
N MET A 21 0.20 -25.67 4.58
CA MET A 21 1.19 -25.01 5.45
C MET A 21 2.38 -24.39 4.71
N ALA A 22 2.19 -23.96 3.46
CA ALA A 22 3.27 -23.40 2.65
C ALA A 22 3.94 -22.18 3.29
N GLY A 23 3.16 -21.32 3.96
CA GLY A 23 3.67 -20.12 4.64
C GLY A 23 4.56 -20.41 5.85
N GLN A 24 4.52 -21.62 6.42
CA GLN A 24 5.37 -22.03 7.55
C GLN A 24 6.60 -22.86 7.12
N ARG A 25 6.75 -23.12 5.83
CA ARG A 25 7.87 -23.92 5.31
C ARG A 25 9.08 -23.03 5.03
N PRO A 26 10.18 -23.13 5.82
CA PRO A 26 11.33 -22.22 5.72
C PRO A 26 11.95 -22.19 4.34
N GLU A 27 12.05 -23.33 3.66
CA GLU A 27 12.63 -23.44 2.32
C GLU A 27 11.81 -22.68 1.28
N LEU A 28 10.49 -22.68 1.38
CA LEU A 28 9.61 -21.92 0.49
C LEU A 28 9.68 -20.41 0.77
N TYR A 29 9.78 -20.04 2.04
CA TYR A 29 9.91 -18.63 2.40
C TYR A 29 11.28 -18.07 1.97
N GLN A 30 12.36 -18.84 2.09
CA GLN A 30 13.67 -18.44 1.58
C GLN A 30 13.67 -18.28 0.05
N ARG A 31 13.03 -19.20 -0.67
CA ARG A 31 12.83 -19.08 -2.13
C ARG A 31 12.03 -17.82 -2.48
N PHE A 32 10.92 -17.55 -1.78
CA PHE A 32 10.13 -16.34 -1.97
C PHE A 32 10.99 -15.07 -1.81
N LEU A 33 11.82 -14.97 -0.77
CA LEU A 33 12.71 -13.82 -0.57
C LEU A 33 13.74 -13.69 -1.71
N GLU A 34 14.28 -14.82 -2.21
CA GLU A 34 15.22 -14.81 -3.32
C GLU A 34 14.56 -14.35 -4.63
N GLU A 35 13.35 -14.82 -4.90
CA GLU A 35 12.55 -14.42 -6.06
C GLU A 35 12.19 -12.91 -5.99
N VAL A 36 11.77 -12.41 -4.83
CA VAL A 36 11.52 -10.96 -4.64
C VAL A 36 12.81 -10.16 -4.87
N ARG A 37 13.96 -10.63 -4.37
CA ARG A 37 15.26 -9.97 -4.59
C ARG A 37 15.60 -9.87 -6.08
N GLY A 38 15.49 -10.98 -6.80
CA GLY A 38 15.75 -11.04 -8.25
C GLY A 38 14.81 -10.12 -9.02
N TYR A 39 13.53 -10.20 -8.72
CA TYR A 39 12.48 -9.40 -9.34
C TYR A 39 12.68 -7.89 -9.14
N VAL A 40 12.93 -7.46 -7.89
CA VAL A 40 13.18 -6.05 -7.54
C VAL A 40 14.43 -5.51 -8.23
N LYS A 41 15.51 -6.28 -8.24
CA LYS A 41 16.76 -5.88 -8.91
C LYS A 41 16.54 -5.71 -10.42
N HIS A 42 15.87 -6.67 -11.03
CA HIS A 42 15.58 -6.63 -12.46
C HIS A 42 14.66 -5.45 -12.84
N ALA A 43 13.58 -5.25 -12.07
CA ALA A 43 12.68 -4.14 -12.27
C ALA A 43 13.37 -2.76 -12.11
N ASP A 44 14.28 -2.62 -11.14
CA ASP A 44 15.08 -1.39 -10.97
C ASP A 44 15.98 -1.14 -12.18
N GLU A 45 16.63 -2.18 -12.72
CA GLU A 45 17.45 -2.09 -13.92
C GLU A 45 16.66 -1.71 -15.16
N LEU A 46 15.41 -2.16 -15.27
CA LEU A 46 14.48 -1.81 -16.36
C LEU A 46 13.93 -0.38 -16.23
N GLY A 47 13.90 0.21 -15.03
CA GLY A 47 13.48 1.58 -14.79
C GLY A 47 12.06 1.71 -14.25
N PHE A 48 11.50 0.69 -13.62
CA PHE A 48 10.26 0.82 -12.86
C PHE A 48 10.43 1.84 -11.72
N TYR A 49 9.37 2.60 -11.45
CA TYR A 49 9.41 3.68 -10.47
C TYR A 49 9.36 3.21 -9.03
N GLY A 50 8.55 2.20 -8.75
CA GLY A 50 8.37 1.71 -7.39
C GLY A 50 7.92 0.26 -7.30
N TYR A 51 8.11 -0.33 -6.12
CA TYR A 51 7.61 -1.65 -5.75
C TYR A 51 6.97 -1.59 -4.38
N CYS A 52 5.78 -2.16 -4.22
CA CYS A 52 5.07 -2.14 -2.95
C CYS A 52 4.42 -3.49 -2.60
N GLN A 53 4.19 -3.65 -1.31
CA GLN A 53 3.51 -4.79 -0.73
C GLN A 53 2.53 -4.35 0.38
N PRO A 54 1.40 -5.07 0.55
CA PRO A 54 0.47 -4.84 1.65
C PRO A 54 0.97 -5.42 2.99
N GLU A 55 0.17 -5.27 4.04
CA GLU A 55 0.37 -5.90 5.34
C GLU A 55 -0.71 -6.94 5.60
N HIS A 56 -0.30 -8.21 5.76
CA HIS A 56 -1.18 -9.32 6.10
C HIS A 56 -0.45 -10.26 7.08
N HIS A 57 -1.19 -10.86 8.00
CA HIS A 57 -0.59 -11.65 9.08
C HIS A 57 -1.18 -13.04 9.19
N LEU A 58 -0.45 -13.96 9.82
CA LEU A 58 -0.87 -15.31 10.19
C LEU A 58 -1.25 -16.19 8.99
N GLN A 59 -0.68 -15.92 7.84
CA GLN A 59 -0.98 -16.57 6.56
C GLN A 59 -0.17 -17.88 6.41
N ILE A 60 -0.50 -18.86 7.25
CA ILE A 60 0.20 -20.14 7.30
C ILE A 60 0.01 -20.99 6.03
N GLU A 61 -1.04 -20.72 5.27
CA GLU A 61 -1.33 -21.35 3.99
C GLU A 61 -0.33 -20.96 2.89
N GLY A 62 0.23 -19.76 3.00
CA GLY A 62 1.16 -19.21 2.02
C GLY A 62 0.60 -18.10 1.13
N PHE A 63 -0.71 -17.80 1.25
CA PHE A 63 -1.30 -16.63 0.58
C PHE A 63 -0.95 -15.35 1.35
N GLU A 64 -0.66 -14.25 0.64
CA GLU A 64 -0.45 -12.92 1.22
C GLU A 64 0.53 -12.86 2.41
N ALA A 65 1.67 -13.53 2.31
CA ALA A 65 2.58 -13.76 3.44
C ALA A 65 3.45 -12.54 3.85
N ASN A 66 3.04 -11.33 3.56
CA ASN A 66 3.75 -10.09 3.91
C ASN A 66 3.31 -9.57 5.27
N ASN A 67 3.99 -9.99 6.32
CA ASN A 67 3.61 -9.69 7.69
C ASN A 67 4.29 -8.45 8.31
N HIS A 68 5.24 -7.82 7.64
CA HIS A 68 5.95 -6.66 8.16
C HIS A 68 6.35 -5.69 7.03
N PRO A 69 5.46 -4.77 6.65
CA PRO A 69 5.66 -3.93 5.46
C PRO A 69 6.92 -3.05 5.54
N GLY A 70 7.28 -2.56 6.74
CA GLY A 70 8.50 -1.77 6.93
C GLY A 70 9.77 -2.58 6.66
N MET A 71 9.89 -3.80 7.21
CA MET A 71 11.05 -4.68 6.96
C MET A 71 11.15 -5.06 5.47
N PHE A 72 10.01 -5.36 4.83
CA PHE A 72 9.98 -5.63 3.40
C PHE A 72 10.39 -4.43 2.56
N SER A 73 9.94 -3.22 2.92
CA SER A 73 10.36 -1.99 2.23
C SER A 73 11.86 -1.75 2.36
N LEU A 74 12.43 -2.02 3.54
CA LEU A 74 13.89 -1.96 3.72
C LEU A 74 14.60 -3.00 2.84
N PHE A 75 14.11 -4.25 2.82
CA PHE A 75 14.65 -5.31 1.98
C PHE A 75 14.62 -4.93 0.49
N VAL A 76 13.49 -4.42 -0.02
CA VAL A 76 13.34 -3.91 -1.39
C VAL A 76 14.34 -2.79 -1.67
N GLY A 77 14.40 -1.80 -0.80
CA GLY A 77 15.28 -0.64 -0.97
C GLY A 77 16.77 -0.96 -0.89
N GLN A 78 17.16 -2.05 -0.21
CA GLN A 78 18.55 -2.54 -0.19
C GLN A 78 18.93 -3.29 -1.47
N HIS A 79 17.95 -3.81 -2.22
CA HIS A 79 18.16 -4.55 -3.46
C HIS A 79 17.84 -3.73 -4.73
N SER A 80 17.47 -2.46 -4.56
CA SER A 80 17.28 -1.49 -5.64
C SER A 80 18.15 -0.25 -5.44
N LYS A 81 18.47 0.47 -6.51
CA LYS A 81 19.28 1.70 -6.47
C LYS A 81 18.43 2.95 -6.65
N ARG A 82 17.41 2.89 -7.48
CA ARG A 82 16.57 4.02 -7.91
C ARG A 82 15.12 3.84 -7.48
N MET A 83 14.62 2.61 -7.62
CA MET A 83 13.22 2.27 -7.38
C MET A 83 12.82 2.62 -5.94
N LYS A 84 11.65 3.22 -5.79
CA LYS A 84 11.06 3.49 -4.48
C LYS A 84 10.46 2.22 -3.88
N ALA A 85 10.64 2.03 -2.59
CA ALA A 85 9.95 1.00 -1.81
C ALA A 85 8.63 1.54 -1.26
N GLY A 86 7.57 0.75 -1.34
CA GLY A 86 6.22 1.16 -0.94
C GLY A 86 5.62 0.25 0.12
N ILE A 87 4.99 0.89 1.08
CA ILE A 87 4.16 0.25 2.10
C ILE A 87 2.70 0.44 1.70
N MET A 88 1.95 -0.64 1.38
CA MET A 88 0.61 -0.49 0.82
C MET A 88 -0.46 -1.38 1.49
N GLY A 89 -0.70 -1.20 2.79
CA GLY A 89 -0.29 -0.17 3.75
C GLY A 89 -0.37 -0.70 5.17
N TYR A 90 0.07 0.10 6.10
CA TYR A 90 -0.08 -0.22 7.52
C TYR A 90 -1.53 -0.34 7.94
N THR A 91 -1.86 -1.40 8.66
CA THR A 91 -3.21 -1.64 9.16
C THR A 91 -3.42 -0.94 10.49
N MET A 92 -3.98 0.26 10.44
CA MET A 92 -4.06 1.16 11.60
C MET A 92 -4.89 0.65 12.77
N THR A 93 -5.70 -0.38 12.58
CA THR A 93 -6.43 -1.05 13.67
C THR A 93 -5.54 -1.94 14.55
N THR A 94 -4.32 -2.23 14.10
CA THR A 94 -3.37 -3.11 14.77
C THR A 94 -2.10 -2.40 15.23
N HIS A 95 -1.96 -1.10 14.99
CA HIS A 95 -0.75 -0.33 15.26
C HIS A 95 -0.97 0.92 16.10
N ASN A 96 0.00 1.24 16.96
CA ASN A 96 0.10 2.55 17.59
C ASN A 96 0.60 3.57 16.55
N PRO A 97 -0.14 4.67 16.30
CA PRO A 97 0.19 5.60 15.22
C PRO A 97 1.53 6.32 15.41
N VAL A 98 1.94 6.62 16.64
CA VAL A 98 3.22 7.28 16.90
C VAL A 98 4.38 6.34 16.57
N ARG A 99 4.27 5.04 16.89
CA ARG A 99 5.29 4.06 16.51
C ARG A 99 5.39 3.89 14.99
N VAL A 100 4.27 3.89 14.28
CA VAL A 100 4.26 3.85 12.82
C VAL A 100 4.90 5.11 12.23
N ALA A 101 4.63 6.28 12.82
CA ALA A 101 5.24 7.53 12.40
C ALA A 101 6.78 7.51 12.53
N GLU A 102 7.30 6.98 13.64
CA GLU A 102 8.75 6.83 13.86
C GLU A 102 9.37 5.80 12.91
N GLU A 103 8.70 4.66 12.70
CA GLU A 103 9.18 3.60 11.81
C GLU A 103 9.29 4.11 10.38
N ILE A 104 8.25 4.75 9.85
CA ILE A 104 8.25 5.31 8.50
C ILE A 104 9.32 6.40 8.36
N ALA A 105 9.45 7.31 9.33
CA ALA A 105 10.49 8.34 9.30
C ALA A 105 11.90 7.74 9.31
N THR A 106 12.14 6.70 10.09
CA THR A 106 13.42 5.97 10.12
C THR A 106 13.72 5.29 8.78
N LEU A 107 12.73 4.59 8.22
CA LEU A 107 12.85 3.97 6.90
C LEU A 107 13.12 4.99 5.79
N ASP A 108 12.49 6.15 5.86
CA ASP A 108 12.67 7.23 4.89
C ASP A 108 14.13 7.73 4.86
N HIS A 109 14.78 7.84 6.03
CA HIS A 109 16.21 8.10 6.13
C HIS A 109 17.07 6.95 5.61
N MET A 110 16.78 5.71 6.01
CA MET A 110 17.54 4.53 5.56
C MET A 110 17.49 4.37 4.03
N LEU A 111 16.38 4.74 3.42
CA LEU A 111 16.15 4.67 1.98
C LEU A 111 16.43 6.00 1.25
N GLN A 112 16.88 7.03 1.96
CA GLN A 112 17.24 8.33 1.40
C GLN A 112 16.13 8.93 0.53
N GLY A 113 14.89 8.94 1.02
CA GLY A 113 13.73 9.48 0.33
C GLY A 113 13.12 8.55 -0.74
N ARG A 114 13.61 7.32 -0.87
CA ARG A 114 13.03 6.31 -1.77
C ARG A 114 11.93 5.50 -1.08
N LEU A 115 11.02 6.17 -0.36
CA LEU A 115 9.91 5.57 0.34
C LEU A 115 8.59 6.26 -0.03
N TYR A 116 7.51 5.50 -0.12
CA TYR A 116 6.13 5.96 -0.07
C TYR A 116 5.32 5.03 0.82
N CYS A 117 4.18 5.49 1.33
CA CYS A 117 3.42 4.71 2.28
C CYS A 117 1.92 4.80 2.04
N GLY A 118 1.19 3.84 2.57
CA GLY A 118 -0.25 3.81 2.61
C GLY A 118 -0.75 3.28 3.95
N PHE A 119 -2.03 3.45 4.19
CA PHE A 119 -2.69 3.05 5.42
C PHE A 119 -4.01 2.37 5.11
N THR A 120 -4.32 1.31 5.86
CA THR A 120 -5.52 0.48 5.69
C THR A 120 -6.22 0.22 7.01
N ARG A 121 -7.42 -0.37 6.94
CA ARG A 121 -8.20 -0.75 8.12
C ARG A 121 -8.04 -2.22 8.50
N GLY A 122 -7.54 -3.04 7.56
CA GLY A 122 -7.58 -4.49 7.67
C GLY A 122 -8.96 -5.08 7.34
N TYR A 123 -8.97 -6.29 6.83
CA TYR A 123 -10.20 -6.93 6.35
C TYR A 123 -10.37 -8.37 6.85
N HIS A 124 -9.29 -9.04 7.27
CA HIS A 124 -9.31 -10.46 7.60
C HIS A 124 -9.42 -10.68 9.11
N ALA A 125 -10.47 -11.41 9.55
CA ALA A 125 -10.76 -11.66 10.97
C ALA A 125 -9.58 -12.25 11.73
N ARG A 126 -8.93 -13.27 11.17
CA ARG A 126 -7.84 -14.01 11.81
C ARG A 126 -6.79 -13.12 12.48
N TRP A 127 -6.37 -12.05 11.82
CA TRP A 127 -5.32 -11.20 12.36
C TRP A 127 -5.81 -9.85 12.88
N VAL A 128 -6.87 -9.28 12.31
CA VAL A 128 -7.47 -8.05 12.85
C VAL A 128 -8.02 -8.29 14.26
N ASP A 129 -8.67 -9.43 14.51
CA ASP A 129 -9.19 -9.79 15.83
C ASP A 129 -8.05 -10.12 16.81
N ALA A 130 -6.98 -10.79 16.32
CA ALA A 130 -5.83 -11.15 17.15
C ALA A 130 -4.94 -9.97 17.53
N TYR A 131 -4.76 -9.01 16.64
CA TYR A 131 -3.86 -7.87 16.81
C TYR A 131 -4.57 -6.55 17.10
N GLY A 132 -5.90 -6.54 17.10
CA GLY A 132 -6.66 -5.32 17.40
C GLY A 132 -6.25 -4.68 18.73
N ILE A 133 -5.78 -3.43 18.66
CA ILE A 133 -5.17 -2.73 19.80
C ILE A 133 -6.16 -1.96 20.67
N LYS A 134 -7.43 -1.95 20.30
CA LYS A 134 -8.50 -1.25 21.01
C LYS A 134 -9.74 -2.13 21.11
N GLU A 135 -10.49 -1.95 22.17
CA GLU A 135 -11.78 -2.62 22.34
C GLU A 135 -12.74 -2.29 21.19
N GLY A 136 -13.49 -3.29 20.72
CA GLY A 136 -14.45 -3.18 19.63
C GLY A 136 -13.84 -3.15 18.23
N VAL A 137 -12.52 -3.33 18.10
CA VAL A 137 -11.86 -3.58 16.83
C VAL A 137 -12.04 -5.04 16.43
N GLY A 138 -12.27 -5.28 15.15
CA GLY A 138 -12.40 -6.63 14.60
C GLY A 138 -12.74 -6.58 13.12
N ALA A 139 -12.65 -7.71 12.44
CA ALA A 139 -12.96 -7.74 11.01
C ALA A 139 -14.47 -7.67 10.75
N THR A 140 -14.83 -6.99 9.68
CA THR A 140 -16.19 -6.97 9.17
C THR A 140 -16.40 -8.16 8.26
N THR A 141 -16.84 -9.29 8.81
CA THR A 141 -17.12 -10.51 8.03
C THR A 141 -18.49 -10.48 7.38
N PRO A 142 -18.70 -11.17 6.24
CA PRO A 142 -20.02 -11.27 5.60
C PRO A 142 -21.12 -11.81 6.52
N ASP A 143 -20.76 -12.66 7.47
CA ASP A 143 -21.73 -13.39 8.34
C ASP A 143 -22.26 -12.53 9.50
N ASN A 144 -21.60 -11.43 9.84
CA ASN A 144 -21.95 -10.58 10.99
C ASN A 144 -22.60 -9.26 10.58
N VAL A 145 -23.74 -9.35 9.88
CA VAL A 145 -24.43 -8.16 9.31
C VAL A 145 -24.86 -7.14 10.38
N LYS A 146 -25.25 -7.60 11.58
CA LYS A 146 -25.75 -6.67 12.64
C LYS A 146 -24.64 -5.94 13.40
N ALA A 147 -23.49 -6.57 13.61
CA ALA A 147 -22.34 -5.96 14.27
C ALA A 147 -21.44 -5.23 13.25
N ARG A 148 -21.59 -5.54 11.97
CA ARG A 148 -20.76 -5.05 10.87
C ARG A 148 -20.67 -3.54 10.82
N ASP A 149 -21.78 -2.83 10.91
CA ASP A 149 -21.81 -1.37 10.79
C ASP A 149 -21.12 -0.68 11.98
N GLN A 150 -21.32 -1.22 13.19
CA GLN A 150 -20.66 -0.69 14.39
C GLN A 150 -19.15 -0.96 14.34
N GLN A 151 -18.76 -2.15 13.93
CA GLN A 151 -17.37 -2.56 13.82
C GLN A 151 -16.66 -1.80 12.69
N ASP A 152 -17.29 -1.61 11.53
CA ASP A 152 -16.74 -0.77 10.46
C ASP A 152 -16.59 0.69 10.91
N ALA A 153 -17.56 1.25 11.62
CA ALA A 153 -17.46 2.58 12.18
C ALA A 153 -16.32 2.70 13.20
N ARG A 154 -16.14 1.68 14.05
CA ARG A 154 -15.05 1.62 15.03
C ARG A 154 -13.68 1.55 14.37
N ASN A 155 -13.50 0.63 13.42
CA ASN A 155 -12.26 0.47 12.65
C ASN A 155 -11.93 1.75 11.88
N ARG A 156 -12.94 2.39 11.31
CA ARG A 156 -12.80 3.64 10.57
C ARG A 156 -12.34 4.79 11.47
N SER A 157 -12.99 4.97 12.63
CA SER A 157 -12.61 6.00 13.60
C SER A 157 -11.13 5.85 13.99
N LEU A 158 -10.70 4.63 14.30
CA LEU A 158 -9.32 4.34 14.67
C LEU A 158 -8.32 4.60 13.53
N PHE A 159 -8.70 4.21 12.32
CA PHE A 159 -7.92 4.44 11.10
C PHE A 159 -7.76 5.93 10.79
N GLU A 160 -8.87 6.67 10.71
CA GLU A 160 -8.88 8.09 10.35
C GLU A 160 -8.09 8.92 11.38
N GLU A 161 -8.32 8.68 12.68
CA GLU A 161 -7.58 9.35 13.75
C GLU A 161 -6.09 8.97 13.74
N GLY A 162 -5.77 7.68 13.55
CA GLY A 162 -4.40 7.20 13.47
C GLY A 162 -3.59 7.88 12.36
N VAL A 163 -4.15 8.01 11.16
CA VAL A 163 -3.50 8.71 10.05
C VAL A 163 -3.27 10.20 10.38
N ARG A 164 -4.25 10.87 11.00
CA ARG A 164 -4.10 12.27 11.41
C ARG A 164 -3.03 12.46 12.47
N VAL A 165 -2.92 11.52 13.43
CA VAL A 165 -1.84 11.53 14.44
C VAL A 165 -0.47 11.35 13.78
N ILE A 166 -0.34 10.43 12.84
CA ILE A 166 0.91 10.21 12.08
C ILE A 166 1.32 11.49 11.36
N LYS A 167 0.43 12.11 10.59
CA LYS A 167 0.72 13.36 9.88
C LYS A 167 1.10 14.48 10.84
N LYS A 168 0.38 14.59 11.97
CA LYS A 168 0.69 15.59 13.01
C LYS A 168 2.10 15.38 13.59
N ALA A 169 2.49 14.11 13.83
CA ALA A 169 3.82 13.76 14.30
C ALA A 169 4.92 14.13 13.28
N TRP A 170 4.68 13.94 12.00
CA TRP A 170 5.65 14.25 10.95
C TRP A 170 5.84 15.75 10.69
N THR A 171 4.78 16.54 10.85
CA THR A 171 4.77 17.95 10.44
C THR A 171 5.00 18.94 11.57
N ASN A 172 5.11 18.47 12.82
CA ASN A 172 5.37 19.33 13.98
C ASN A 172 6.64 18.90 14.72
N ASP A 173 7.37 19.85 15.30
CA ASP A 173 8.52 19.54 16.16
C ASP A 173 8.10 18.76 17.40
N VAL A 174 7.02 19.21 18.03
CA VAL A 174 6.31 18.53 19.12
C VAL A 174 4.82 18.74 18.96
N PHE A 175 4.03 17.79 19.47
CA PHE A 175 2.58 17.84 19.40
C PHE A 175 1.95 17.22 20.65
N ASP A 176 0.72 17.58 20.91
CA ASP A 176 -0.22 16.87 21.76
C ASP A 176 -1.39 16.38 20.93
N HIS A 177 -2.07 15.35 21.38
CA HIS A 177 -3.29 14.86 20.76
C HIS A 177 -4.25 14.34 21.83
N LYS A 178 -5.51 14.74 21.72
CA LYS A 178 -6.62 14.19 22.49
C LYS A 178 -7.78 13.95 21.56
N GLY A 179 -8.03 12.69 21.26
CA GLY A 179 -9.09 12.24 20.37
C GLY A 179 -9.93 11.13 20.99
N ASP A 180 -10.76 10.49 20.18
CA ASP A 180 -11.66 9.42 20.64
C ASP A 180 -10.91 8.10 20.92
N ASN A 181 -9.79 7.89 20.24
CA ASN A 181 -9.03 6.65 20.29
C ASN A 181 -7.66 6.83 20.93
N TRP A 182 -7.04 7.99 20.76
CA TRP A 182 -5.66 8.24 21.13
C TRP A 182 -5.51 9.50 21.96
N GLN A 183 -4.61 9.41 22.96
CA GLN A 183 -4.17 10.57 23.70
C GLN A 183 -2.66 10.52 23.87
N PHE A 184 -1.99 11.57 23.39
CA PHE A 184 -0.53 11.73 23.46
C PHE A 184 -0.15 13.14 23.92
N PRO A 185 0.67 13.31 24.98
CA PRO A 185 0.99 12.29 25.98
C PRO A 185 -0.25 11.82 26.77
N PRO A 186 -0.12 10.83 27.67
CA PRO A 186 -1.22 10.40 28.54
C PRO A 186 -1.84 11.56 29.33
N GLU A 187 -3.08 11.39 29.79
CA GLU A 187 -3.76 12.38 30.64
C GLU A 187 -2.90 12.75 31.86
N GLY A 188 -2.81 14.05 32.15
CA GLY A 188 -1.90 14.57 33.17
C GLY A 188 -0.46 14.77 32.71
N GLY A 189 -0.11 14.28 31.51
CA GLY A 189 1.25 14.32 30.98
C GLY A 189 2.10 13.12 31.42
N SER A 190 3.38 13.17 31.11
CA SER A 190 4.36 12.13 31.47
C SER A 190 5.52 12.75 32.26
N GLY A 191 6.26 11.92 33.01
CA GLY A 191 7.48 12.36 33.70
C GLY A 191 8.53 12.87 32.69
N GLY A 192 9.10 14.01 33.00
CA GLY A 192 10.16 14.61 32.21
C GLY A 192 11.56 14.13 32.59
N HIS A 193 12.54 14.68 31.89
CA HIS A 193 13.96 14.42 32.13
C HIS A 193 14.77 15.72 31.98
N PRO A 194 15.82 15.98 32.82
CA PRO A 194 16.60 17.21 32.71
C PRO A 194 17.21 17.48 31.34
N ALA A 195 17.67 16.43 30.67
CA ALA A 195 18.18 16.57 29.30
C ALA A 195 17.08 16.93 28.29
N TYR A 196 15.85 16.44 28.48
CA TYR A 196 14.72 16.78 27.65
C TYR A 196 14.32 18.25 27.82
N ALA A 197 14.30 18.75 29.06
CA ALA A 197 14.08 20.17 29.34
C ALA A 197 15.15 21.08 28.72
N LYS A 198 16.42 20.62 28.70
CA LYS A 198 17.56 21.40 28.23
C LYS A 198 17.72 21.39 26.70
N TYR A 199 17.50 20.24 26.07
CA TYR A 199 17.82 19.99 24.66
C TYR A 199 16.60 19.64 23.78
N GLY A 200 15.44 19.39 24.39
CA GLY A 200 14.21 19.07 23.72
C GLY A 200 13.16 20.18 23.85
N LYS A 201 11.92 19.82 23.59
CA LYS A 201 10.73 20.69 23.71
C LYS A 201 9.56 19.89 24.27
N GLY A 202 8.54 20.58 24.80
CA GLY A 202 7.28 19.96 25.22
C GLY A 202 7.16 19.60 26.69
N GLN A 203 8.19 19.90 27.52
CA GLN A 203 8.14 19.81 28.97
C GLN A 203 7.80 21.18 29.55
N ASP A 204 6.89 21.23 30.53
CA ASP A 204 6.53 22.44 31.25
C ASP A 204 7.52 22.79 32.37
N ALA A 205 7.28 23.91 33.08
CA ALA A 205 8.12 24.38 34.15
C ALA A 205 8.15 23.43 35.39
N GLU A 206 7.11 22.64 35.55
CA GLU A 206 6.95 21.64 36.62
C GLU A 206 7.65 20.32 36.26
N GLY A 207 8.25 20.22 35.10
CA GLY A 207 8.93 19.01 34.63
C GLY A 207 8.00 17.96 34.03
N ILE A 208 6.79 18.32 33.66
CA ILE A 208 5.81 17.42 33.05
C ILE A 208 5.85 17.54 31.55
N VAL A 209 5.93 16.41 30.85
CA VAL A 209 5.86 16.35 29.38
C VAL A 209 4.41 16.55 28.95
N ARG A 210 4.12 17.67 28.31
CA ARG A 210 2.81 18.06 27.77
C ARG A 210 2.69 17.85 26.26
N GLN A 211 3.82 17.77 25.58
CA GLN A 211 3.89 17.50 24.16
C GLN A 211 5.00 16.49 23.88
N ILE A 212 4.83 15.67 22.86
CA ILE A 212 5.84 14.71 22.42
C ILE A 212 6.26 15.03 20.98
N GLY A 213 7.46 14.62 20.60
CA GLY A 213 7.95 14.67 19.23
C GLY A 213 8.54 13.32 18.84
N ILE A 214 8.55 13.02 17.55
CA ILE A 214 9.23 11.83 17.03
C ILE A 214 10.67 12.14 16.66
N ALA A 215 11.51 11.12 16.68
CA ALA A 215 12.89 11.20 16.19
C ALA A 215 13.22 9.92 15.39
N PRO A 216 13.70 10.08 14.14
CA PRO A 216 13.90 11.33 13.40
C PRO A 216 12.59 11.94 12.87
N ARG A 217 12.65 13.14 12.32
CA ARG A 217 11.63 13.64 11.38
C ARG A 217 11.81 12.93 10.03
N CYS A 218 10.81 12.98 9.16
CA CYS A 218 10.96 12.41 7.83
C CYS A 218 12.13 13.04 7.05
N TYR A 219 12.78 12.24 6.22
CA TYR A 219 13.81 12.70 5.28
C TYR A 219 13.17 13.52 4.14
N GLN A 220 12.02 13.10 3.65
CA GLN A 220 11.22 13.81 2.66
C GLN A 220 10.40 14.92 3.35
N ASP A 221 10.26 16.08 2.70
CA ASP A 221 9.50 17.21 3.20
C ASP A 221 8.17 17.36 2.43
N PRO A 222 7.02 17.45 3.11
CA PRO A 222 6.81 17.35 4.57
C PRO A 222 6.83 15.91 5.11
N HIS A 223 6.70 14.91 4.28
CA HIS A 223 6.68 13.48 4.60
C HIS A 223 6.69 12.64 3.31
N PRO A 224 6.92 11.31 3.36
CA PRO A 224 6.77 10.43 2.20
C PRO A 224 5.38 10.54 1.57
N PRO A 225 5.26 10.39 0.23
CA PRO A 225 3.97 10.35 -0.44
C PRO A 225 3.04 9.31 0.19
N ILE A 226 1.77 9.69 0.37
CA ILE A 226 0.74 8.83 0.98
C ILE A 226 -0.23 8.35 -0.08
N TYR A 227 -0.55 7.05 -0.05
CA TYR A 227 -1.55 6.44 -0.92
C TYR A 227 -2.68 5.80 -0.10
N GLY A 228 -3.91 5.96 -0.58
CA GLY A 228 -5.10 5.26 -0.12
C GLY A 228 -5.35 4.04 -0.98
N GLY A 229 -4.90 2.86 -0.53
CA GLY A 229 -5.04 1.62 -1.29
C GLY A 229 -6.50 1.17 -1.42
N PHE A 230 -6.91 0.77 -2.63
CA PHE A 230 -8.17 0.06 -2.92
C PHE A 230 -9.44 0.76 -2.43
N ALA A 231 -9.44 2.08 -2.44
CA ALA A 231 -10.57 2.89 -1.96
C ALA A 231 -11.74 2.84 -2.95
N ALA A 232 -12.90 2.38 -2.48
CA ALA A 232 -14.13 2.30 -3.27
C ALA A 232 -15.34 2.94 -2.57
N SER A 233 -15.28 3.20 -1.26
CA SER A 233 -16.39 3.80 -0.53
C SER A 233 -16.28 5.33 -0.51
N GLY A 234 -17.42 6.02 -0.70
CA GLY A 234 -17.47 7.48 -0.73
C GLY A 234 -16.81 8.14 0.48
N ARG A 235 -17.03 7.62 1.69
CA ARG A 235 -16.41 8.16 2.91
C ARG A 235 -14.87 8.00 2.92
N THR A 236 -14.35 6.91 2.38
CA THR A 236 -12.90 6.75 2.26
C THR A 236 -12.30 7.72 1.26
N ILE A 237 -13.02 7.99 0.17
CA ILE A 237 -12.62 8.98 -0.83
C ILE A 237 -12.59 10.38 -0.20
N ASP A 238 -13.65 10.76 0.54
CA ASP A 238 -13.73 12.06 1.22
C ASP A 238 -12.56 12.22 2.21
N PHE A 239 -12.28 11.21 3.03
CA PHE A 239 -11.16 11.22 3.97
C PHE A 239 -9.82 11.45 3.27
N TRP A 240 -9.53 10.71 2.19
CA TRP A 240 -8.26 10.90 1.48
C TRP A 240 -8.19 12.23 0.74
N ALA A 241 -9.34 12.76 0.27
CA ALA A 241 -9.40 14.10 -0.28
C ALA A 241 -9.11 15.19 0.76
N GLU A 242 -9.51 15.00 2.02
CA GLU A 242 -9.13 15.87 3.14
C GLU A 242 -7.64 15.76 3.47
N GLU A 243 -7.15 14.53 3.61
CA GLU A 243 -5.81 14.25 4.10
C GLU A 243 -4.71 14.31 3.01
N GLY A 244 -5.06 14.35 1.74
CA GLY A 244 -4.12 14.47 0.64
C GLY A 244 -3.44 13.18 0.21
N GLY A 245 -4.00 12.02 0.54
CA GLY A 245 -3.52 10.75 0.03
C GLY A 245 -4.05 10.45 -1.37
N LYS A 246 -3.18 10.06 -2.32
CA LYS A 246 -3.58 9.66 -3.67
C LYS A 246 -4.26 8.29 -3.62
N LEU A 247 -5.41 8.14 -4.27
CA LEU A 247 -6.12 6.86 -4.34
C LEU A 247 -5.40 5.88 -5.28
N ILE A 248 -5.47 4.58 -4.98
CA ILE A 248 -5.16 3.52 -5.95
C ILE A 248 -6.46 2.81 -6.27
N VAL A 249 -6.88 2.88 -7.54
CA VAL A 249 -8.13 2.31 -8.02
C VAL A 249 -7.85 1.20 -9.02
N LEU A 250 -8.30 -0.02 -8.70
CA LEU A 250 -8.07 -1.22 -9.50
C LEU A 250 -9.41 -1.75 -10.05
N SER A 251 -10.07 -0.99 -10.90
CA SER A 251 -11.35 -1.37 -11.51
C SER A 251 -11.33 -1.16 -13.02
N ASP A 252 -11.97 -2.07 -13.73
CA ASP A 252 -12.23 -2.00 -15.19
C ASP A 252 -13.41 -1.09 -15.54
N ASN A 253 -14.26 -0.76 -14.57
CA ASN A 253 -15.36 0.17 -14.74
C ASN A 253 -14.84 1.62 -14.70
N LEU A 254 -14.46 2.15 -15.86
CA LEU A 254 -13.87 3.49 -15.97
C LEU A 254 -14.85 4.61 -15.59
N ASP A 255 -16.15 4.46 -15.78
CA ASP A 255 -17.14 5.46 -15.35
C ASP A 255 -17.23 5.50 -13.82
N PHE A 256 -17.15 4.34 -13.18
CA PHE A 256 -17.05 4.27 -11.71
C PHE A 256 -15.75 4.94 -11.22
N CYS A 257 -14.60 4.63 -11.83
CA CYS A 257 -13.32 5.25 -11.48
C CYS A 257 -13.37 6.78 -11.63
N ASP A 258 -13.92 7.28 -12.74
CA ASP A 258 -14.09 8.72 -12.96
C ASP A 258 -15.00 9.34 -11.88
N SER A 259 -16.09 8.68 -11.51
CA SER A 259 -16.97 9.16 -10.43
C SER A 259 -16.24 9.31 -9.09
N LEU A 260 -15.28 8.42 -8.78
CA LEU A 260 -14.43 8.53 -7.58
C LEU A 260 -13.47 9.73 -7.68
N ASN A 261 -12.86 9.95 -8.86
CA ASN A 261 -12.00 11.10 -9.10
C ASN A 261 -12.76 12.42 -8.94
N GLN A 262 -13.94 12.54 -9.55
CA GLN A 262 -14.78 13.74 -9.43
C GLN A 262 -15.20 14.00 -7.98
N ARG A 263 -15.54 12.93 -7.25
CA ARG A 263 -15.83 13.05 -5.81
C ARG A 263 -14.63 13.54 -5.03
N TYR A 264 -13.45 12.98 -5.26
CA TYR A 264 -12.20 13.38 -4.62
C TYR A 264 -11.91 14.86 -4.87
N ILE A 265 -11.90 15.29 -6.14
CA ILE A 265 -11.63 16.67 -6.57
C ILE A 265 -12.63 17.63 -5.92
N GLY A 266 -13.93 17.30 -6.02
CA GLY A 266 -14.98 18.14 -5.44
C GLY A 266 -14.92 18.23 -3.92
N HIS A 267 -14.49 17.18 -3.23
CA HIS A 267 -14.34 17.21 -1.77
C HIS A 267 -13.07 17.96 -1.35
N ALA A 268 -11.94 17.74 -2.04
CA ALA A 268 -10.71 18.48 -1.80
C ALA A 268 -10.89 20.00 -1.95
N ALA A 269 -11.61 20.44 -2.99
CA ALA A 269 -11.94 21.85 -3.21
C ALA A 269 -12.73 22.48 -2.05
N LYS A 270 -13.67 21.73 -1.44
CA LYS A 270 -14.40 22.20 -0.24
C LYS A 270 -13.49 22.43 0.97
N HIS A 271 -12.35 21.78 1.00
CA HIS A 271 -11.32 21.91 2.05
C HIS A 271 -10.14 22.80 1.63
N GLY A 272 -10.33 23.63 0.58
CA GLY A 272 -9.34 24.61 0.13
C GLY A 272 -8.14 24.04 -0.61
N ARG A 273 -8.27 22.81 -1.15
CA ARG A 273 -7.21 22.15 -1.94
C ARG A 273 -7.61 22.10 -3.41
N GLU A 274 -6.80 22.71 -4.26
CA GLU A 274 -6.91 22.58 -5.71
C GLU A 274 -6.12 21.37 -6.17
N VAL A 275 -6.79 20.39 -6.75
CA VAL A 275 -6.22 19.11 -7.19
C VAL A 275 -6.76 18.72 -8.55
N THR A 276 -5.94 17.99 -9.30
CA THR A 276 -6.29 17.45 -10.62
C THR A 276 -6.58 15.96 -10.55
N SER A 277 -6.94 15.33 -11.65
CA SER A 277 -7.11 13.88 -11.73
C SER A 277 -5.81 13.14 -11.43
N THR A 278 -4.66 13.69 -11.81
CA THR A 278 -3.34 13.11 -11.51
C THR A 278 -3.03 13.10 -10.01
N ASP A 279 -3.57 14.07 -9.25
CA ASP A 279 -3.41 14.12 -7.80
C ASP A 279 -4.42 13.20 -7.10
N ALA A 280 -5.59 12.99 -7.71
CA ALA A 280 -6.69 12.24 -7.11
C ALA A 280 -6.41 10.74 -7.08
N SER A 281 -5.99 10.16 -8.18
CA SER A 281 -5.79 8.71 -8.25
C SER A 281 -4.68 8.24 -9.18
N ALA A 282 -4.13 7.07 -8.82
CA ALA A 282 -3.44 6.14 -9.69
C ALA A 282 -4.43 5.04 -10.12
N TRP A 283 -4.16 4.40 -11.26
CA TRP A 283 -4.97 3.30 -11.76
C TRP A 283 -4.11 2.05 -11.97
N GLY A 284 -4.73 0.89 -12.18
CA GLY A 284 -3.98 -0.32 -12.48
C GLY A 284 -4.80 -1.60 -12.40
N GLY A 285 -4.07 -2.70 -12.26
CA GLY A 285 -4.65 -4.05 -12.19
C GLY A 285 -3.61 -5.14 -12.33
N PHE A 286 -4.08 -6.37 -12.42
CA PHE A 286 -3.24 -7.49 -12.84
C PHE A 286 -2.87 -7.34 -14.30
N LEU A 287 -1.64 -7.73 -14.66
CA LEU A 287 -1.17 -7.67 -16.03
C LEU A 287 -0.69 -9.07 -16.48
N MET A 288 -1.20 -9.51 -17.63
CA MET A 288 -0.89 -10.77 -18.27
C MET A 288 -0.52 -10.50 -19.73
N LEU A 289 0.77 -10.34 -19.98
CA LEU A 289 1.27 -9.94 -21.28
C LEU A 289 1.54 -11.17 -22.15
N THR A 290 0.63 -11.48 -23.05
CA THR A 290 0.79 -12.58 -24.01
C THR A 290 -0.12 -12.41 -25.22
N SER A 291 0.38 -12.74 -26.41
CA SER A 291 -0.42 -12.90 -27.63
C SER A 291 -0.92 -14.33 -27.85
N ASP A 292 -0.43 -15.28 -27.05
CA ASP A 292 -0.85 -16.69 -27.13
C ASP A 292 -2.14 -16.90 -26.33
N LYS A 293 -3.21 -17.30 -27.01
CA LYS A 293 -4.54 -17.48 -26.42
C LYS A 293 -4.58 -18.64 -25.40
N GLU A 294 -3.85 -19.71 -25.64
CA GLU A 294 -3.80 -20.86 -24.71
C GLU A 294 -3.04 -20.48 -23.45
N ARG A 295 -1.93 -19.74 -23.59
CA ARG A 295 -1.22 -19.17 -22.44
C ARG A 295 -2.10 -18.19 -21.67
N ALA A 296 -2.80 -17.28 -22.34
CA ALA A 296 -3.73 -16.33 -21.69
C ALA A 296 -4.79 -17.05 -20.86
N LYS A 297 -5.37 -18.12 -21.42
CA LYS A 297 -6.34 -18.95 -20.72
C LYS A 297 -5.75 -19.59 -19.47
N LYS A 298 -4.55 -20.18 -19.58
CA LYS A 298 -3.86 -20.81 -18.45
C LYS A 298 -3.52 -19.80 -17.35
N LEU A 299 -3.01 -18.62 -17.69
CA LEU A 299 -2.73 -17.55 -16.73
C LEU A 299 -4.01 -17.10 -16.01
N MET A 300 -5.11 -16.97 -16.74
CA MET A 300 -6.40 -16.61 -16.16
C MET A 300 -6.94 -17.72 -15.23
N GLU A 301 -6.78 -19.00 -15.59
CA GLU A 301 -7.18 -20.12 -14.75
C GLU A 301 -6.40 -20.12 -13.41
N GLU A 302 -5.09 -19.90 -13.42
CA GLU A 302 -4.28 -19.79 -12.21
C GLU A 302 -4.63 -18.54 -11.40
N HIS A 303 -4.89 -17.41 -12.06
CA HIS A 303 -5.35 -16.19 -11.39
C HIS A 303 -6.70 -16.41 -10.70
N MET A 304 -7.66 -17.04 -11.39
CA MET A 304 -8.98 -17.30 -10.81
C MET A 304 -8.91 -18.34 -9.70
N TRP A 305 -8.05 -19.35 -9.80
CA TRP A 305 -7.80 -20.28 -8.68
C TRP A 305 -7.39 -19.51 -7.42
N PHE A 306 -6.44 -18.59 -7.51
CA PHE A 306 -6.01 -17.77 -6.38
C PHE A 306 -7.16 -16.94 -5.78
N TRP A 307 -8.02 -16.38 -6.63
CA TRP A 307 -9.18 -15.60 -6.17
C TRP A 307 -10.28 -16.48 -5.56
N ASP A 308 -10.59 -17.59 -6.18
CA ASP A 308 -11.63 -18.54 -5.72
C ASP A 308 -11.27 -19.15 -4.36
N GLU A 309 -10.00 -19.49 -4.16
CA GLU A 309 -9.54 -20.09 -2.90
C GLU A 309 -9.39 -19.08 -1.76
N TRP A 310 -8.99 -17.86 -2.08
CA TRP A 310 -8.59 -16.92 -1.03
C TRP A 310 -9.49 -15.69 -0.87
N PHE A 311 -9.71 -14.90 -1.91
CA PHE A 311 -10.37 -13.61 -1.77
C PHE A 311 -11.90 -13.66 -1.88
N ILE A 312 -12.45 -14.47 -2.77
CA ILE A 312 -13.91 -14.56 -2.98
C ILE A 312 -14.63 -15.04 -1.71
N PRO A 313 -14.13 -16.03 -0.95
CA PRO A 313 -14.72 -16.40 0.34
C PRO A 313 -14.75 -15.28 1.37
N LEU A 314 -13.85 -14.28 1.25
CA LEU A 314 -13.82 -13.08 2.08
C LEU A 314 -14.72 -11.94 1.57
N GLY A 315 -15.52 -12.20 0.51
CA GLY A 315 -16.39 -11.21 -0.12
C GLY A 315 -15.67 -10.19 -1.00
N GLN A 316 -14.40 -10.45 -1.34
CA GLN A 316 -13.64 -9.61 -2.25
C GLN A 316 -13.98 -9.95 -3.71
N ARG A 317 -13.76 -9.00 -4.61
CA ARG A 317 -13.91 -9.18 -6.05
C ARG A 317 -12.57 -9.05 -6.74
N PRO A 318 -12.30 -9.83 -7.81
CA PRO A 318 -11.10 -9.65 -8.61
C PRO A 318 -10.98 -8.20 -9.08
N PRO A 319 -9.80 -7.58 -8.96
CA PRO A 319 -9.56 -6.26 -9.54
C PRO A 319 -9.47 -6.36 -11.06
N ASN A 320 -9.25 -5.21 -11.70
CA ASN A 320 -9.01 -5.13 -13.14
C ASN A 320 -7.89 -6.08 -13.58
N VAL A 321 -8.11 -6.76 -14.73
CA VAL A 321 -7.11 -7.62 -15.36
C VAL A 321 -6.84 -7.10 -16.77
N LEU A 322 -5.62 -6.62 -17.00
CA LEU A 322 -5.09 -6.24 -18.30
C LEU A 322 -4.48 -7.50 -18.93
N ILE A 323 -5.09 -8.02 -19.98
CA ILE A 323 -4.64 -9.24 -20.65
C ILE A 323 -4.61 -9.07 -22.15
N GLY A 324 -3.57 -9.56 -22.80
CA GLY A 324 -3.40 -9.54 -24.24
C GLY A 324 -1.97 -9.29 -24.70
N SER A 325 -1.81 -9.06 -25.99
CA SER A 325 -0.56 -8.60 -26.59
C SER A 325 -0.16 -7.20 -26.10
N ALA A 326 1.07 -6.80 -26.31
CA ALA A 326 1.56 -5.47 -25.95
C ALA A 326 0.70 -4.33 -26.55
N ASP A 327 0.19 -4.50 -27.78
CA ASP A 327 -0.69 -3.52 -28.42
C ASP A 327 -2.05 -3.45 -27.71
N GLU A 328 -2.67 -4.59 -27.42
CA GLU A 328 -3.95 -4.65 -26.72
C GLU A 328 -3.88 -4.09 -25.31
N ILE A 329 -2.78 -4.37 -24.59
CA ILE A 329 -2.54 -3.79 -23.26
C ILE A 329 -2.32 -2.28 -23.33
N ALA A 330 -1.54 -1.80 -24.28
CA ALA A 330 -1.36 -0.38 -24.48
C ALA A 330 -2.68 0.33 -24.83
N ASP A 331 -3.54 -0.28 -25.64
CA ASP A 331 -4.86 0.26 -25.95
C ASP A 331 -5.79 0.30 -24.73
N GLN A 332 -5.73 -0.72 -23.84
CA GLN A 332 -6.49 -0.74 -22.58
C GLN A 332 -6.02 0.38 -21.64
N ILE A 333 -4.70 0.53 -21.46
CA ILE A 333 -4.11 1.60 -20.65
C ILE A 333 -4.44 2.97 -21.25
N GLY A 334 -4.32 3.14 -22.59
CA GLY A 334 -4.62 4.39 -23.28
C GLY A 334 -6.06 4.84 -23.07
N LYS A 335 -7.03 3.94 -23.24
CA LYS A 335 -8.46 4.24 -22.99
C LYS A 335 -8.71 4.66 -21.55
N ALA A 336 -8.08 3.99 -20.58
CA ALA A 336 -8.22 4.34 -19.19
C ALA A 336 -7.55 5.71 -18.90
N HIS A 337 -6.36 5.94 -19.43
CA HIS A 337 -5.64 7.21 -19.27
C HIS A 337 -6.41 8.39 -19.87
N ASP A 338 -6.94 8.25 -21.08
CA ASP A 338 -7.74 9.30 -21.74
C ASP A 338 -9.00 9.66 -20.96
N LYS A 339 -9.60 8.68 -20.27
CA LYS A 339 -10.79 8.88 -19.44
C LYS A 339 -10.49 9.46 -18.07
N LEU A 340 -9.42 8.98 -17.40
CA LEU A 340 -9.18 9.21 -15.99
C LEU A 340 -8.06 10.23 -15.72
N GLY A 341 -7.14 10.44 -16.65
CA GLY A 341 -6.05 11.43 -16.55
C GLY A 341 -5.00 11.10 -15.46
N PHE A 342 -4.79 9.82 -15.12
CA PHE A 342 -3.78 9.42 -14.14
C PHE A 342 -2.35 9.51 -14.71
N ASP A 343 -1.37 9.69 -13.85
CA ASP A 343 0.07 9.71 -14.18
C ASP A 343 0.85 8.55 -13.55
N GLU A 344 0.19 7.69 -12.80
CA GLU A 344 0.78 6.54 -12.11
C GLU A 344 -0.04 5.29 -12.37
N LEU A 345 0.66 4.19 -12.71
CA LEU A 345 0.09 2.89 -13.01
C LEU A 345 0.61 1.85 -12.02
N PHE A 346 -0.30 1.21 -11.28
CA PHE A 346 0.02 0.13 -10.36
C PHE A 346 -0.27 -1.23 -10.97
N LEU A 347 0.76 -2.04 -11.18
CA LEU A 347 0.70 -3.29 -11.92
C LEU A 347 1.06 -4.48 -11.03
N MET A 348 0.30 -5.53 -11.16
CA MET A 348 0.53 -6.82 -10.52
C MET A 348 0.87 -7.86 -11.57
N PHE A 349 2.16 -8.20 -11.67
CA PHE A 349 2.64 -9.30 -12.50
C PHE A 349 2.79 -10.55 -11.63
N GLY A 350 2.29 -11.68 -12.08
CA GLY A 350 2.57 -12.99 -11.53
C GLY A 350 2.50 -13.14 -10.01
N GLN A 351 1.31 -13.31 -9.45
CA GLN A 351 1.09 -13.47 -8.01
C GLN A 351 1.57 -14.83 -7.44
N GLY A 352 2.75 -15.30 -7.87
CA GLY A 352 3.34 -16.56 -7.42
C GLY A 352 3.04 -17.76 -8.33
N HIS A 353 2.28 -17.57 -9.40
CA HIS A 353 1.97 -18.61 -10.38
C HIS A 353 2.89 -18.61 -11.61
N LEU A 354 3.68 -17.56 -11.79
CA LEU A 354 4.73 -17.56 -12.82
C LEU A 354 6.09 -17.96 -12.21
N GLU A 355 6.88 -18.63 -13.01
CA GLU A 355 8.29 -18.84 -12.67
C GLU A 355 9.09 -17.53 -12.83
N PRO A 356 10.22 -17.35 -12.12
CA PRO A 356 10.99 -16.10 -12.15
C PRO A 356 11.36 -15.63 -13.55
N ASP A 357 11.79 -16.54 -14.43
CA ASP A 357 12.16 -16.21 -15.81
C ASP A 357 10.96 -15.71 -16.65
N GLU A 358 9.77 -16.27 -16.41
CA GLU A 358 8.54 -15.80 -17.05
C GLU A 358 8.15 -14.41 -16.56
N ASN A 359 8.27 -14.16 -15.26
CA ASN A 359 8.03 -12.83 -14.67
C ASN A 359 9.00 -11.79 -15.25
N HIS A 360 10.29 -12.12 -15.36
CA HIS A 360 11.29 -11.22 -15.91
C HIS A 360 11.00 -10.90 -17.39
N ALA A 361 10.65 -11.89 -18.18
CA ALA A 361 10.29 -11.71 -19.59
C ALA A 361 9.08 -10.79 -19.77
N GLU A 362 8.05 -10.91 -18.92
CA GLU A 362 6.90 -10.00 -18.95
C GLU A 362 7.28 -8.56 -18.60
N LEU A 363 8.13 -8.33 -17.60
CA LEU A 363 8.63 -7.00 -17.26
C LEU A 363 9.42 -6.39 -18.43
N GLU A 364 10.30 -7.17 -19.05
CA GLU A 364 11.08 -6.74 -20.20
C GLU A 364 10.19 -6.36 -21.40
N GLU A 365 9.22 -7.20 -21.71
CA GLU A 365 8.29 -6.94 -22.82
C GLU A 365 7.43 -5.70 -22.57
N PHE A 366 6.93 -5.52 -21.32
CA PHE A 366 6.17 -4.33 -20.94
C PHE A 366 7.02 -3.07 -21.12
N ILE A 367 8.24 -3.06 -20.61
CA ILE A 367 9.15 -1.90 -20.70
C ILE A 367 9.59 -1.64 -22.15
N ALA A 368 9.78 -2.67 -22.94
CA ALA A 368 10.21 -2.51 -24.33
C ALA A 368 9.09 -2.03 -25.26
N LYS A 369 7.85 -2.50 -25.05
CA LYS A 369 6.76 -2.32 -26.04
C LYS A 369 5.58 -1.46 -25.58
N VAL A 370 5.31 -1.44 -24.25
CA VAL A 370 4.15 -0.72 -23.70
C VAL A 370 4.56 0.62 -23.08
N ALA A 371 5.52 0.60 -22.15
CA ALA A 371 5.93 1.79 -21.39
C ALA A 371 6.31 3.00 -22.27
N PRO A 372 7.05 2.86 -23.39
CA PRO A 372 7.46 4.00 -24.23
C PRO A 372 6.29 4.75 -24.88
N ARG A 373 5.09 4.16 -24.90
CA ARG A 373 3.89 4.83 -25.44
C ARG A 373 3.30 5.85 -24.49
N PHE A 374 3.63 5.77 -23.20
CA PHE A 374 3.05 6.59 -22.15
C PHE A 374 4.05 7.42 -21.36
N SER A 375 5.34 7.13 -21.47
CA SER A 375 6.35 7.74 -20.65
C SER A 375 7.72 7.74 -21.31
N THR A 376 8.59 8.62 -20.80
CA THR A 376 10.01 8.68 -21.15
C THR A 376 10.85 8.42 -19.91
N LYS A 377 12.09 7.98 -20.12
CA LYS A 377 13.03 7.80 -19.01
C LYS A 377 13.64 9.15 -18.59
N ALA A 378 13.69 9.40 -17.30
CA ALA A 378 14.49 10.45 -16.70
C ALA A 378 15.99 10.18 -16.88
N ALA A 379 16.85 11.14 -16.50
CA ALA A 379 18.30 11.02 -16.64
C ALA A 379 18.91 9.82 -15.88
N ASP A 380 18.27 9.40 -14.80
CA ASP A 380 18.67 8.22 -14.01
C ASP A 380 18.16 6.90 -14.60
N GLY A 381 17.37 6.94 -15.69
CA GLY A 381 16.82 5.80 -16.38
C GLY A 381 15.46 5.31 -15.84
N THR A 382 14.87 5.98 -14.84
CA THR A 382 13.53 5.67 -14.30
C THR A 382 12.44 6.25 -15.20
N TYR A 383 11.34 5.54 -15.41
CA TYR A 383 10.16 6.07 -16.10
C TYR A 383 9.39 7.05 -15.17
N VAL A 384 9.05 8.24 -15.71
CA VAL A 384 8.44 9.35 -14.96
C VAL A 384 7.24 9.95 -15.71
#